data_80a68090cd8be6067204192e5dcab1f0
#
_entry.id   80a68090cd8be6067204192e5dcab1f0
#
_cell.length_a   1.000
_cell.length_b   1.000
_cell.length_c   1.000
_cell.angle_alpha   90.00
_cell.angle_beta   90.00
_cell.angle_gamma   90.00
#
_symmetry.space_group_name_H-M   'P 1'
#
loop_
_entity.id
_entity.type
_entity.pdbx_description
1 polymer ?
#
loop_
_entity_poly.entity_id
_entity_poly.type
_entity_poly.pdbx_seq_one_letter_code
_entity_poly.pdbx_strand_id
1 'polypeptide(L)'
;MPQLTGFTCFVCLILLVLTACDDLSYQVGQPHGYGEILPGNTWVAVDGAYQSPSREMVYYDPKTLHRNDDRVTLWQLRDYKMMQGNAPFGMFMMSPHRFLSTKTQKEFNCTHHTVRLLASSEFSHHMGTGTSNAALISPGHEQPVEPGSINQALWEVACGTTSPR
;
A
#
# COMPACT_ATOMS: atom_id res chain seq x y z
N MET A 1 38.27 -26.77 -59.32
CA MET A 1 36.84 -27.16 -59.15
C MET A 1 36.66 -27.78 -57.79
N PRO A 2 35.69 -27.46 -57.07
CA PRO A 2 35.09 -26.19 -56.65
C PRO A 2 35.31 -25.91 -55.17
N GLN A 3 35.58 -24.67 -54.82
CA GLN A 3 35.57 -24.19 -53.44
C GLN A 3 34.29 -23.37 -53.22
N LEU A 4 33.20 -23.99 -52.82
CA LEU A 4 31.93 -23.28 -52.53
C LEU A 4 31.20 -23.79 -51.29
N THR A 5 31.84 -24.47 -50.36
CA THR A 5 31.18 -25.04 -49.16
C THR A 5 31.45 -24.28 -47.86
N GLY A 6 32.37 -23.30 -47.87
CA GLY A 6 32.71 -22.56 -46.64
C GLY A 6 31.85 -21.33 -46.36
N PHE A 7 31.24 -20.75 -47.37
CA PHE A 7 30.55 -19.46 -47.21
C PHE A 7 29.13 -19.58 -46.69
N THR A 8 28.47 -20.67 -47.04
CA THR A 8 27.06 -20.91 -46.57
C THR A 8 26.98 -21.25 -45.09
N CYS A 9 27.99 -21.87 -44.52
CA CYS A 9 27.98 -22.23 -43.11
C CYS A 9 28.17 -20.99 -42.17
N PHE A 10 28.94 -20.01 -42.65
CA PHE A 10 29.22 -18.80 -41.88
C PHE A 10 28.01 -17.83 -41.81
N VAL A 11 27.24 -17.78 -42.89
CA VAL A 11 25.99 -16.94 -42.93
C VAL A 11 24.90 -17.55 -42.07
N CYS A 12 24.77 -18.88 -42.00
CA CYS A 12 23.85 -19.54 -41.09
C CYS A 12 24.23 -19.36 -39.61
N LEU A 13 25.53 -19.31 -39.28
CA LEU A 13 25.96 -19.10 -37.90
C LEU A 13 25.69 -17.66 -37.42
N ILE A 14 25.81 -16.68 -38.32
CA ILE A 14 25.50 -15.27 -37.99
C ILE A 14 24.00 -15.05 -37.85
N LEU A 15 23.17 -15.74 -38.62
CA LEU A 15 21.72 -15.65 -38.49
C LEU A 15 21.19 -16.31 -37.22
N LEU A 16 21.86 -17.32 -36.66
CA LEU A 16 21.46 -17.96 -35.39
C LEU A 16 21.82 -17.12 -34.16
N VAL A 17 22.81 -16.23 -34.28
CA VAL A 17 23.19 -15.34 -33.18
C VAL A 17 22.25 -14.11 -33.07
N LEU A 18 21.55 -13.75 -34.15
CA LEU A 18 20.66 -12.60 -34.17
C LEU A 18 19.24 -12.92 -33.66
N THR A 19 18.90 -14.19 -33.48
CA THR A 19 17.57 -14.58 -32.92
C THR A 19 17.62 -14.84 -31.42
N ALA A 20 18.76 -14.70 -30.76
CA ALA A 20 18.91 -14.88 -29.31
C ALA A 20 18.89 -13.56 -28.52
N CYS A 21 18.49 -12.44 -29.14
CA CYS A 21 18.29 -11.14 -28.47
C CYS A 21 16.84 -10.75 -28.33
N ASP A 22 15.94 -11.72 -28.36
CA ASP A 22 14.56 -11.48 -27.98
C ASP A 22 14.34 -11.89 -26.53
N ASP A 23 13.74 -10.94 -25.80
CA ASP A 23 13.22 -11.07 -24.44
C ASP A 23 14.20 -11.01 -23.26
N LEU A 24 15.11 -10.03 -23.25
CA LEU A 24 15.20 -9.23 -22.03
C LEU A 24 14.17 -8.08 -22.10
N SER A 25 12.91 -8.42 -22.18
CA SER A 25 11.90 -7.53 -21.68
C SER A 25 12.19 -7.39 -20.19
N TYR A 26 12.98 -6.38 -19.85
CA TYR A 26 12.99 -5.80 -18.53
C TYR A 26 11.52 -5.52 -18.22
N GLN A 27 10.89 -6.46 -17.56
CA GLN A 27 9.65 -6.19 -16.87
C GLN A 27 10.02 -5.14 -15.82
N VAL A 28 10.00 -3.89 -16.25
CA VAL A 28 9.74 -2.78 -15.34
C VAL A 28 8.51 -3.25 -14.61
N GLY A 29 8.71 -3.69 -13.36
CA GLY A 29 7.66 -4.21 -12.54
C GLY A 29 6.52 -3.23 -12.69
N GLN A 30 5.45 -3.66 -13.35
CA GLN A 30 4.26 -2.85 -13.41
C GLN A 30 4.01 -2.45 -11.97
N PRO A 31 3.85 -1.17 -11.66
CA PRO A 31 3.43 -0.78 -10.34
C PRO A 31 2.22 -1.65 -10.08
N HIS A 32 2.33 -2.57 -9.10
CA HIS A 32 1.26 -3.49 -8.73
C HIS A 32 0.01 -2.65 -8.75
N GLY A 33 -0.92 -2.98 -9.65
CA GLY A 33 -2.05 -2.13 -9.92
C GLY A 33 -2.74 -1.90 -8.59
N TYR A 34 -2.78 -0.65 -8.19
CA TYR A 34 -3.45 -0.24 -6.97
C TYR A 34 -4.87 -0.80 -7.04
N GLY A 35 -5.18 -1.78 -6.21
CA GLY A 35 -6.45 -2.50 -6.24
C GLY A 35 -6.34 -4.01 -6.42
N GLU A 36 -5.16 -4.57 -6.67
CA GLU A 36 -5.00 -6.01 -6.71
C GLU A 36 -5.07 -6.56 -5.28
N ILE A 37 -6.19 -7.25 -5.00
CA ILE A 37 -6.38 -7.97 -3.74
C ILE A 37 -5.39 -9.13 -3.76
N LEU A 38 -4.31 -9.01 -3.02
CA LEU A 38 -3.38 -10.12 -2.84
C LEU A 38 -4.13 -11.32 -2.26
N PRO A 39 -3.93 -12.54 -2.79
CA PRO A 39 -4.58 -13.75 -2.27
C PRO A 39 -4.37 -13.87 -0.76
N GLY A 40 -5.47 -13.89 0.00
CA GLY A 40 -5.46 -13.93 1.46
C GLY A 40 -5.54 -12.59 2.18
N ASN A 41 -5.45 -11.45 1.48
CA ASN A 41 -5.65 -10.12 2.05
C ASN A 41 -7.10 -9.66 1.82
N THR A 42 -7.72 -9.18 2.90
CA THR A 42 -9.08 -8.63 2.88
C THR A 42 -9.10 -7.11 2.70
N TRP A 43 -7.94 -6.50 2.46
CA TRP A 43 -7.80 -5.06 2.32
C TRP A 43 -8.49 -4.53 1.08
N VAL A 44 -9.40 -3.58 1.27
CA VAL A 44 -10.13 -2.87 0.22
C VAL A 44 -9.59 -1.44 0.15
N ALA A 45 -9.25 -0.99 -1.06
CA ALA A 45 -8.81 0.39 -1.25
C ALA A 45 -9.94 1.37 -0.93
N VAL A 46 -9.60 2.44 -0.23
CA VAL A 46 -10.51 3.57 -0.04
C VAL A 46 -10.77 4.23 -1.40
N ASP A 47 -11.92 4.88 -1.58
CA ASP A 47 -12.29 5.56 -2.84
C ASP A 47 -11.16 6.44 -3.37
N GLY A 48 -10.91 6.35 -4.68
CA GLY A 48 -9.82 7.04 -5.36
C GLY A 48 -9.83 8.56 -5.20
N ALA A 49 -10.99 9.17 -4.99
CA ALA A 49 -11.12 10.60 -4.74
C ALA A 49 -10.38 11.08 -3.47
N TYR A 50 -10.18 10.17 -2.51
CA TYR A 50 -9.50 10.45 -1.24
C TYR A 50 -8.05 9.97 -1.22
N GLN A 51 -7.57 9.35 -2.28
CA GLN A 51 -6.23 8.77 -2.36
C GLN A 51 -5.19 9.80 -2.81
N SER A 52 -3.94 9.58 -2.40
CA SER A 52 -2.76 10.26 -2.93
C SER A 52 -1.79 9.27 -3.55
N PRO A 53 -2.09 8.69 -4.74
CA PRO A 53 -1.32 7.58 -5.30
C PRO A 53 0.15 7.91 -5.58
N SER A 54 0.51 9.19 -5.68
CA SER A 54 1.89 9.64 -5.79
C SER A 54 2.71 9.46 -4.51
N ARG A 55 2.05 9.32 -3.37
CA ARG A 55 2.67 9.28 -2.04
C ARG A 55 2.34 8.00 -1.28
N GLU A 56 1.07 7.65 -1.20
CA GLU A 56 0.56 6.52 -0.42
C GLU A 56 -0.76 6.01 -0.97
N MET A 57 -1.06 4.76 -0.68
CA MET A 57 -2.38 4.15 -0.87
C MET A 57 -2.96 3.78 0.48
N VAL A 58 -4.26 3.98 0.63
CA VAL A 58 -4.97 3.72 1.87
C VAL A 58 -6.04 2.66 1.63
N TYR A 59 -6.07 1.70 2.54
CA TYR A 59 -6.99 0.56 2.51
C TYR A 59 -7.68 0.44 3.87
N TYR A 60 -8.79 -0.27 3.90
CA TYR A 60 -9.44 -0.74 5.12
C TYR A 60 -9.73 -2.24 5.02
N ASP A 61 -9.89 -2.89 6.16
CA ASP A 61 -10.30 -4.30 6.20
C ASP A 61 -11.77 -4.39 6.61
N PRO A 62 -12.70 -4.72 5.68
CA PRO A 62 -14.12 -4.80 5.96
C PRO A 62 -14.47 -5.87 7.01
N LYS A 63 -13.62 -6.90 7.19
CA LYS A 63 -13.84 -7.94 8.21
C LYS A 63 -13.60 -7.44 9.63
N THR A 64 -12.92 -6.31 9.78
CA THR A 64 -12.60 -5.71 11.07
C THR A 64 -13.59 -4.63 11.51
N LEU A 65 -14.60 -4.38 10.69
CA LEU A 65 -15.72 -3.49 11.04
C LEU A 65 -16.47 -4.08 12.23
N HIS A 66 -16.37 -3.41 13.34
CA HIS A 66 -17.06 -3.81 14.57
C HIS A 66 -17.87 -2.64 15.11
N ARG A 67 -19.18 -2.80 15.10
CA ARG A 67 -20.12 -1.79 15.58
C ARG A 67 -20.54 -2.06 17.02
N ASN A 68 -20.48 -1.02 17.82
CA ASN A 68 -21.00 -0.99 19.17
C ASN A 68 -21.78 0.33 19.35
N ASP A 69 -23.09 0.25 19.28
CA ASP A 69 -24.01 1.37 19.28
C ASP A 69 -23.69 2.41 18.17
N ASP A 70 -23.35 3.61 18.55
CA ASP A 70 -22.96 4.72 17.69
C ASP A 70 -21.47 4.73 17.31
N ARG A 71 -20.70 3.77 17.80
CA ARG A 71 -19.26 3.67 17.56
C ARG A 71 -18.93 2.49 16.65
N VAL A 72 -18.01 2.72 15.72
CA VAL A 72 -17.54 1.69 14.82
C VAL A 72 -16.02 1.68 14.77
N THR A 73 -15.43 0.53 15.05
CA THR A 73 -13.99 0.33 14.87
C THR A 73 -13.68 -0.32 13.54
N LEU A 74 -12.55 0.01 12.98
CA LEU A 74 -11.97 -0.67 11.82
C LEU A 74 -10.44 -0.57 11.82
N TRP A 75 -9.80 -1.48 11.09
CA TRP A 75 -8.40 -1.36 10.77
C TRP A 75 -8.20 -0.70 9.41
N GLN A 76 -7.31 0.29 9.39
CA GLN A 76 -6.80 0.98 8.21
C GLN A 76 -5.36 0.53 7.96
N LEU A 77 -5.00 0.36 6.69
CA LEU A 77 -3.62 0.17 6.23
C LEU A 77 -3.25 1.38 5.37
N ARG A 78 -2.09 1.99 5.65
CA ARG A 78 -1.41 2.91 4.73
C ARG A 78 -0.20 2.22 4.15
N ASP A 79 -0.07 2.26 2.85
CA ASP A 79 1.06 1.71 2.11
C ASP A 79 1.77 2.85 1.38
N TYR A 80 3.02 3.11 1.77
CA TYR A 80 3.78 4.25 1.30
C TYR A 80 4.66 3.86 0.12
N LYS A 81 4.70 4.71 -0.91
CA LYS A 81 5.62 4.51 -2.05
C LYS A 81 7.09 4.66 -1.67
N MET A 82 7.36 5.52 -0.71
CA MET A 82 8.71 5.80 -0.24
C MET A 82 8.81 5.44 1.24
N MET A 83 9.97 4.93 1.61
CA MET A 83 10.28 4.60 2.99
C MET A 83 10.08 5.82 3.88
N GLN A 84 9.34 5.63 4.94
CA GLN A 84 9.08 6.61 5.98
C GLN A 84 10.02 6.37 7.16
N GLY A 85 10.14 7.35 8.04
CA GLY A 85 10.89 7.24 9.28
C GLY A 85 11.61 8.55 9.59
N ASN A 86 11.75 8.82 10.87
CA ASN A 86 12.49 9.96 11.35
C ASN A 86 13.97 9.60 11.41
N ALA A 87 14.75 10.04 10.42
CA ALA A 87 16.18 10.24 10.62
C ALA A 87 16.35 11.71 11.00
N PRO A 88 16.51 12.07 12.28
CA PRO A 88 16.92 13.41 12.62
C PRO A 88 18.30 13.63 11.97
N PHE A 89 18.40 14.66 11.17
CA PHE A 89 19.65 15.10 10.56
C PHE A 89 20.71 15.23 11.66
N GLY A 90 21.75 14.38 11.61
CA GLY A 90 22.91 14.48 12.48
C GLY A 90 23.01 13.48 13.65
N MET A 91 22.09 12.58 13.84
CA MET A 91 22.23 11.57 14.91
C MET A 91 22.67 10.22 14.33
N PHE A 92 23.96 9.96 14.34
CA PHE A 92 24.61 8.70 13.92
C PHE A 92 24.35 7.51 14.85
N MET A 93 23.56 7.65 15.90
CA MET A 93 23.59 6.71 17.03
C MET A 93 22.36 5.82 17.20
N MET A 94 21.29 6.01 16.43
CA MET A 94 20.15 5.10 16.49
C MET A 94 19.75 4.72 15.09
N SER A 95 19.66 3.41 14.84
CA SER A 95 19.06 2.90 13.61
C SER A 95 17.69 3.55 13.45
N PRO A 96 17.48 4.46 12.50
CA PRO A 96 16.18 5.09 12.35
C PRO A 96 15.19 3.97 12.02
N HIS A 97 14.13 3.89 12.82
CA HIS A 97 13.04 2.99 12.49
C HIS A 97 12.48 3.41 11.14
N ARG A 98 12.56 2.50 10.17
CA ARG A 98 12.11 2.72 8.79
C ARG A 98 10.96 1.79 8.47
N PHE A 99 9.91 2.33 7.89
CA PHE A 99 8.73 1.57 7.55
C PHE A 99 8.18 1.97 6.17
N LEU A 100 7.51 1.02 5.52
CA LEU A 100 6.83 1.20 4.23
C LEU A 100 5.32 1.10 4.36
N SER A 101 4.81 0.64 5.48
CA SER A 101 3.37 0.63 5.73
C SER A 101 3.05 0.77 7.21
N THR A 102 1.82 1.23 7.49
CA THR A 102 1.28 1.32 8.85
C THR A 102 -0.11 0.70 8.90
N LYS A 103 -0.38 -0.05 9.97
CA LYS A 103 -1.75 -0.45 10.31
C LYS A 103 -2.21 0.35 11.51
N THR A 104 -3.38 0.94 11.41
CA THR A 104 -3.98 1.74 12.49
C THR A 104 -5.39 1.28 12.77
N GLN A 105 -5.71 1.07 14.03
CA GLN A 105 -7.08 0.85 14.47
C GLN A 105 -7.70 2.18 14.82
N LYS A 106 -8.84 2.46 14.20
CA LYS A 106 -9.60 3.69 14.42
C LYS A 106 -10.99 3.37 14.93
N GLU A 107 -11.51 4.25 15.74
CA GLU A 107 -12.90 4.25 16.16
C GLU A 107 -13.57 5.52 15.67
N PHE A 108 -14.67 5.35 14.98
CA PHE A 108 -15.54 6.44 14.49
C PHE A 108 -16.78 6.55 15.35
N ASN A 109 -17.15 7.76 15.71
CA ASN A 109 -18.43 8.06 16.29
C ASN A 109 -19.37 8.56 15.19
N CYS A 110 -20.39 7.78 14.89
CA CYS A 110 -21.31 8.06 13.80
C CYS A 110 -22.27 9.21 14.09
N THR A 111 -22.59 9.44 15.36
CA THR A 111 -23.50 10.52 15.80
C THR A 111 -22.77 11.87 15.83
N HIS A 112 -21.56 11.89 16.36
CA HIS A 112 -20.80 13.14 16.54
C HIS A 112 -19.84 13.45 15.40
N HIS A 113 -19.72 12.57 14.39
CA HIS A 113 -18.84 12.77 13.24
C HIS A 113 -17.38 12.98 13.67
N THR A 114 -16.91 12.15 14.59
CA THR A 114 -15.56 12.21 15.13
C THR A 114 -14.81 10.89 14.93
N VAL A 115 -13.49 10.94 15.03
CA VAL A 115 -12.61 9.79 14.95
C VAL A 115 -11.56 9.86 16.05
N ARG A 116 -11.19 8.71 16.61
CA ARG A 116 -10.00 8.57 17.47
C ARG A 116 -9.15 7.37 17.06
N LEU A 117 -7.87 7.48 17.35
CA LEU A 117 -6.90 6.42 17.14
C LEU A 117 -6.85 5.51 18.37
N LEU A 118 -6.93 4.21 18.17
CA LEU A 118 -6.85 3.21 19.25
C LEU A 118 -5.49 2.50 19.28
N ALA A 119 -4.95 2.14 18.12
CA ALA A 119 -3.68 1.44 18.00
C ALA A 119 -2.98 1.79 16.69
N SER A 120 -1.66 1.69 16.68
CA SER A 120 -0.85 1.84 15.48
C SER A 120 0.32 0.86 15.49
N SER A 121 0.64 0.34 14.32
CA SER A 121 1.82 -0.49 14.10
C SER A 121 2.47 -0.10 12.78
N GLU A 122 3.78 0.01 12.78
CA GLU A 122 4.61 0.32 11.61
C GLU A 122 5.29 -0.96 11.13
N PHE A 123 5.40 -1.14 9.83
CA PHE A 123 5.94 -2.34 9.21
C PHE A 123 7.05 -2.01 8.23
N SER A 124 8.13 -2.77 8.28
CA SER A 124 9.30 -2.54 7.43
C SER A 124 9.06 -2.72 5.94
N HIS A 125 8.03 -3.48 5.57
CA HIS A 125 7.67 -3.76 4.18
C HIS A 125 6.27 -3.23 3.85
N HIS A 126 5.93 -3.32 2.56
CA HIS A 126 4.62 -2.96 2.05
C HIS A 126 3.50 -3.84 2.61
N MET A 127 2.27 -3.35 2.53
CA MET A 127 1.04 -4.08 2.85
C MET A 127 1.00 -4.68 4.27
N GLY A 128 1.66 -4.03 5.23
CA GLY A 128 1.67 -4.46 6.63
C GLY A 128 2.42 -5.77 6.86
N THR A 129 3.53 -5.96 6.15
CA THR A 129 4.39 -7.15 6.25
C THR A 129 5.79 -6.79 6.76
N GLY A 130 6.60 -7.81 6.99
CA GLY A 130 7.95 -7.65 7.53
C GLY A 130 7.98 -7.50 9.05
N THR A 131 9.05 -6.90 9.57
CA THR A 131 9.18 -6.63 11.00
C THR A 131 8.25 -5.49 11.40
N SER A 132 7.58 -5.63 12.52
CA SER A 132 6.66 -4.61 13.03
C SER A 132 7.18 -3.96 14.30
N ASN A 133 6.89 -2.68 14.45
CA ASN A 133 7.01 -1.94 15.69
C ASN A 133 5.61 -1.44 16.09
N ALA A 134 5.06 -1.99 17.16
CA ALA A 134 3.74 -1.63 17.64
C ALA A 134 3.85 -0.50 18.66
N ALA A 135 3.15 0.58 18.42
CA ALA A 135 2.88 1.60 19.41
C ALA A 135 1.48 1.36 19.97
N LEU A 136 1.38 0.95 21.23
CA LEU A 136 0.13 1.07 21.97
C LEU A 136 -0.10 2.55 22.23
N ILE A 137 -1.02 3.12 21.48
CA ILE A 137 -1.42 4.49 21.70
C ILE A 137 -2.48 4.46 22.81
N SER A 138 -2.23 5.17 23.89
CA SER A 138 -3.31 5.53 24.80
C SER A 138 -4.42 6.14 23.95
N PRO A 139 -5.70 5.74 24.11
CA PRO A 139 -6.75 6.20 23.22
C PRO A 139 -6.65 7.69 22.98
N GLY A 140 -6.41 8.06 21.73
CA GLY A 140 -6.25 9.46 21.34
C GLY A 140 -7.51 10.25 21.62
N HIS A 141 -7.38 11.58 21.71
CA HIS A 141 -8.55 12.45 21.77
C HIS A 141 -9.40 12.30 20.51
N GLU A 142 -10.71 12.37 20.67
CA GLU A 142 -11.62 12.43 19.53
C GLU A 142 -11.35 13.71 18.73
N GLN A 143 -11.28 13.59 17.43
CA GLN A 143 -11.07 14.70 16.51
C GLN A 143 -12.21 14.73 15.50
N PRO A 144 -12.63 15.89 15.03
CA PRO A 144 -13.61 15.99 13.94
C PRO A 144 -13.12 15.24 12.69
N VAL A 145 -14.04 14.66 11.97
CA VAL A 145 -13.77 14.10 10.63
C VAL A 145 -13.79 15.24 9.63
N GLU A 146 -12.63 15.60 9.13
CA GLU A 146 -12.49 16.69 8.17
C GLU A 146 -13.08 16.33 6.80
N PRO A 147 -13.88 17.21 6.19
CA PRO A 147 -14.40 17.01 4.85
C PRO A 147 -13.29 16.83 3.79
N GLY A 148 -13.47 15.92 2.85
CA GLY A 148 -12.50 15.62 1.80
C GLY A 148 -11.27 14.83 2.27
N SER A 149 -11.26 14.36 3.52
CA SER A 149 -10.15 13.59 4.08
C SER A 149 -10.35 12.08 3.93
N ILE A 150 -9.26 11.32 4.05
CA ILE A 150 -9.30 9.86 4.17
C ILE A 150 -10.18 9.42 5.35
N ASN A 151 -10.21 10.18 6.44
CA ASN A 151 -11.06 9.87 7.59
C ASN A 151 -12.54 10.01 7.24
N GLN A 152 -12.92 10.93 6.36
CA GLN A 152 -14.29 11.03 5.87
C GLN A 152 -14.69 9.77 5.09
N ALA A 153 -13.86 9.34 4.14
CA ALA A 153 -14.14 8.13 3.38
C ALA A 153 -14.27 6.88 4.28
N LEU A 154 -13.40 6.76 5.27
CA LEU A 154 -13.46 5.67 6.24
C LEU A 154 -14.69 5.78 7.15
N TRP A 155 -15.10 7.00 7.54
CA TRP A 155 -16.29 7.23 8.31
C TRP A 155 -17.56 6.85 7.52
N GLU A 156 -17.61 7.20 6.22
CA GLU A 156 -18.69 6.81 5.32
C GLU A 156 -18.81 5.28 5.22
N VAL A 157 -17.70 4.58 5.10
CA VAL A 157 -17.67 3.11 5.13
C VAL A 157 -18.13 2.56 6.49
N ALA A 158 -17.60 3.12 7.58
CA ALA A 158 -17.88 2.64 8.94
C ALA A 158 -19.33 2.89 9.35
N CYS A 159 -19.85 4.09 9.07
CA CYS A 159 -21.17 4.52 9.53
C CYS A 159 -22.31 4.23 8.54
N GLY A 160 -21.98 3.69 7.35
CA GLY A 160 -22.99 3.22 6.40
C GLY A 160 -23.72 4.33 5.66
N THR A 161 -23.09 5.50 5.50
CA THR A 161 -23.65 6.61 4.73
C THR A 161 -23.29 6.54 3.24
N THR A 162 -22.97 5.36 2.73
CA THR A 162 -22.91 5.16 1.28
C THR A 162 -24.33 5.35 0.73
N SER A 163 -24.64 6.59 0.34
CA SER A 163 -25.81 6.85 -0.49
C SER A 163 -25.66 5.99 -1.76
N PRO A 164 -26.66 5.17 -2.11
CA PRO A 164 -26.61 4.43 -3.36
C PRO A 164 -26.51 5.46 -4.50
N ARG A 165 -25.43 5.36 -5.26
CA ARG A 165 -25.31 6.05 -6.54
C ARG A 165 -26.13 5.37 -7.61
#